data_f29c0a5e83a05a60234d828c34518cf0
#
_entry.id   f29c0a5e83a05a60234d828c34518cf0
#
_cell.length_a   1.000
_cell.length_b   1.000
_cell.length_c   1.000
_cell.angle_alpha   90.00
_cell.angle_beta   90.00
_cell.angle_gamma   90.00
#
_symmetry.space_group_name_H-M   'P 1'
#
loop_
_entity.id
_entity.type
_entity.pdbx_description
1 polymer ?
#
loop_
_entity_poly.entity_id
_entity_poly.type
_entity_poly.pdbx_seq_one_letter_code
_entity_poly.pdbx_strand_id
1 'polypeptide(L)'
;MGNPTLHDVARAAGVSYSTADRVLNGRGGVAGKSIERVRQAIEDLGYRRDMTAANLSRRRSYRFAACVPQGDHGFFSSIRRAFLAEAEARAGQRVTIDLFDSPGAFLPDDCDCAVVVGAGMDRLAPTMSRLAAENVPVVALVSDIPGPRRAYIGIDNIVAGRTAGRLHRIAHRGRAARVLPVLGSAALRDHSDRLAGVAETLGPGGLLPPVAVEDSAERMRDLLGRALRDDPQITGIYSIGAGNRGLIPLMRGLGSNRPFVVMHELTPHSRAALQDDLIDVVIDKKPAEEVASALDAMKAIADGETPAGVTITPAIFFKENLPGDPA
;
A
#
# COMPACT_ATOMS: atom_id res chain seq x y z
N MET A 1 -1.39 28.28 21.83
CA MET A 1 -1.30 29.44 20.93
C MET A 1 -1.61 28.91 19.53
N GLY A 2 -2.48 29.59 18.75
CA GLY A 2 -2.80 29.17 17.38
C GLY A 2 -1.60 29.33 16.45
N ASN A 3 -1.55 28.56 15.36
CA ASN A 3 -0.52 28.73 14.33
C ASN A 3 -0.59 30.14 13.75
N PRO A 4 0.57 30.81 13.52
CA PRO A 4 0.60 32.12 12.93
C PRO A 4 -0.06 32.11 11.53
N THR A 5 -0.79 33.16 11.20
CA THR A 5 -1.48 33.35 9.92
C THR A 5 -0.71 34.31 9.00
N LEU A 6 -1.05 34.35 7.71
CA LEU A 6 -0.46 35.33 6.79
C LEU A 6 -0.82 36.79 7.19
N HIS A 7 -1.93 36.98 7.90
CA HIS A 7 -2.25 38.27 8.51
C HIS A 7 -1.24 38.69 9.60
N ASP A 8 -0.79 37.71 10.39
CA ASP A 8 0.21 37.97 11.44
C ASP A 8 1.58 38.30 10.82
N VAL A 9 1.96 37.59 9.73
CA VAL A 9 3.16 37.89 8.95
C VAL A 9 3.09 39.30 8.36
N ALA A 10 1.95 39.67 7.74
CA ALA A 10 1.77 41.01 7.17
C ALA A 10 1.90 42.12 8.25
N ARG A 11 1.29 41.85 9.42
CA ARG A 11 1.37 42.76 10.57
C ARG A 11 2.81 42.90 11.09
N ALA A 12 3.50 41.79 11.29
CA ALA A 12 4.90 41.79 11.76
C ALA A 12 5.85 42.45 10.77
N ALA A 13 5.65 42.23 9.47
CA ALA A 13 6.43 42.84 8.40
C ALA A 13 6.08 44.30 8.14
N GLY A 14 4.99 44.84 8.73
CA GLY A 14 4.52 46.21 8.48
C GLY A 14 4.12 46.43 7.02
N VAL A 15 3.47 45.47 6.38
CA VAL A 15 2.98 45.53 5.00
C VAL A 15 1.50 45.19 4.91
N SER A 16 0.88 45.46 3.77
CA SER A 16 -0.50 45.01 3.53
C SER A 16 -0.53 43.48 3.33
N TYR A 17 -1.69 42.86 3.63
CA TYR A 17 -1.92 41.45 3.36
C TYR A 17 -1.61 41.07 1.91
N SER A 18 -2.05 41.92 0.95
CA SER A 18 -1.79 41.70 -0.48
C SER A 18 -0.30 41.72 -0.82
N THR A 19 0.49 42.56 -0.12
CA THR A 19 1.95 42.61 -0.29
C THR A 19 2.59 41.33 0.25
N ALA A 20 2.21 40.87 1.45
CA ALA A 20 2.68 39.61 2.02
C ALA A 20 2.31 38.41 1.13
N ASP A 21 1.09 38.37 0.61
CA ASP A 21 0.64 37.29 -0.33
C ASP A 21 1.44 37.31 -1.63
N ARG A 22 1.75 38.50 -2.19
CA ARG A 22 2.59 38.59 -3.39
C ARG A 22 4.00 38.09 -3.17
N VAL A 23 4.61 38.44 -2.04
CA VAL A 23 5.96 37.95 -1.66
C VAL A 23 5.96 36.46 -1.48
N LEU A 24 4.99 35.92 -0.74
CA LEU A 24 4.85 34.47 -0.47
C LEU A 24 4.64 33.67 -1.77
N ASN A 25 3.95 34.24 -2.75
CA ASN A 25 3.66 33.61 -4.04
C ASN A 25 4.69 33.93 -5.14
N GLY A 26 5.78 34.63 -4.84
CA GLY A 26 6.80 35.02 -5.82
C GLY A 26 6.27 35.94 -6.92
N ARG A 27 5.15 36.64 -6.70
CA ARG A 27 4.56 37.56 -7.68
C ARG A 27 5.33 38.90 -7.66
N GLY A 28 5.83 39.30 -8.79
CA GLY A 28 6.58 40.54 -8.94
C GLY A 28 5.82 41.82 -8.53
N GLY A 29 6.51 42.95 -8.55
CA GLY A 29 5.92 44.28 -8.23
C GLY A 29 5.91 44.64 -6.74
N VAL A 30 6.80 44.04 -5.96
CA VAL A 30 7.04 44.38 -4.53
C VAL A 30 8.44 44.91 -4.36
N ALA A 31 8.58 46.00 -3.61
CA ALA A 31 9.88 46.64 -3.33
C ALA A 31 10.79 45.68 -2.53
N GLY A 32 12.09 45.65 -2.83
CA GLY A 32 13.06 44.73 -2.21
C GLY A 32 13.05 44.79 -0.68
N LYS A 33 13.00 45.97 -0.08
CA LYS A 33 12.86 46.16 1.38
C LYS A 33 11.62 45.47 1.98
N SER A 34 10.52 45.42 1.24
CA SER A 34 9.29 44.78 1.69
C SER A 34 9.41 43.27 1.59
N ILE A 35 10.11 42.74 0.57
CA ILE A 35 10.40 41.31 0.41
C ILE A 35 11.23 40.82 1.60
N GLU A 36 12.29 41.53 1.97
CA GLU A 36 13.15 41.18 3.10
C GLU A 36 12.39 41.16 4.42
N ARG A 37 11.58 42.22 4.70
CA ARG A 37 10.77 42.28 5.92
C ARG A 37 9.76 41.15 6.02
N VAL A 38 9.13 40.78 4.91
CA VAL A 38 8.19 39.65 4.90
C VAL A 38 8.90 38.31 5.14
N ARG A 39 10.06 38.11 4.51
CA ARG A 39 10.86 36.90 4.74
C ARG A 39 11.30 36.76 6.19
N GLN A 40 11.81 37.86 6.78
CA GLN A 40 12.21 37.89 8.18
C GLN A 40 11.02 37.56 9.10
N ALA A 41 9.86 38.19 8.86
CA ALA A 41 8.65 37.93 9.64
C ALA A 41 8.16 36.46 9.53
N ILE A 42 8.33 35.82 8.37
CA ILE A 42 8.03 34.40 8.18
C ILE A 42 8.94 33.54 9.06
N GLU A 43 10.24 33.85 9.09
CA GLU A 43 11.21 33.10 9.92
C GLU A 43 10.96 33.32 11.41
N ASP A 44 10.80 34.56 11.85
CA ASP A 44 10.62 34.96 13.25
C ASP A 44 9.33 34.35 13.86
N LEU A 45 8.26 34.28 13.07
CA LEU A 45 6.99 33.73 13.49
C LEU A 45 6.92 32.20 13.31
N GLY A 46 7.89 31.60 12.62
CA GLY A 46 7.81 30.19 12.23
C GLY A 46 6.59 29.92 11.33
N TYR A 47 6.17 30.93 10.53
CA TYR A 47 4.98 30.79 9.68
C TYR A 47 5.20 29.73 8.63
N ARG A 48 4.33 28.73 8.64
CA ARG A 48 4.20 27.75 7.55
C ARG A 48 2.88 28.00 6.84
N ARG A 49 2.96 28.10 5.52
CA ARG A 49 1.77 28.29 4.70
C ARG A 49 0.80 27.11 4.91
N ASP A 50 -0.40 27.42 5.34
CA ASP A 50 -1.48 26.43 5.31
C ASP A 50 -1.94 26.25 3.85
N MET A 51 -1.42 25.23 3.19
CA MET A 51 -1.78 24.89 1.81
C MET A 51 -3.24 24.49 1.69
N THR A 52 -3.82 23.89 2.72
CA THR A 52 -5.22 23.50 2.75
C THR A 52 -6.13 24.73 2.69
N ALA A 53 -5.86 25.74 3.51
CA ALA A 53 -6.60 27.02 3.48
C ALA A 53 -6.37 27.79 2.17
N ALA A 54 -5.14 27.79 1.64
CA ALA A 54 -4.82 28.43 0.37
C ALA A 54 -5.51 27.77 -0.82
N ASN A 55 -5.58 26.44 -0.85
CA ASN A 55 -6.21 25.65 -1.89
C ASN A 55 -7.74 25.73 -1.82
N LEU A 56 -8.30 25.77 -0.60
CA LEU A 56 -9.72 26.03 -0.39
C LEU A 56 -10.12 27.41 -0.96
N SER A 57 -9.32 28.44 -0.66
CA SER A 57 -9.52 29.80 -1.20
C SER A 57 -9.43 29.86 -2.73
N ARG A 58 -8.53 29.09 -3.34
CA ARG A 58 -8.33 29.01 -4.80
C ARG A 58 -9.32 28.07 -5.49
N ARG A 59 -10.19 27.37 -4.74
CA ARG A 59 -11.09 26.35 -5.26
C ARG A 59 -10.36 25.26 -6.07
N ARG A 60 -9.12 24.90 -5.67
CA ARG A 60 -8.33 23.87 -6.36
C ARG A 60 -9.10 22.55 -6.36
N SER A 61 -9.18 21.93 -7.51
CA SER A 61 -9.62 20.54 -7.69
C SER A 61 -8.41 19.65 -7.93
N TYR A 62 -8.49 18.41 -7.50
CA TYR A 62 -7.45 17.40 -7.72
C TYR A 62 -8.03 16.29 -8.58
N ARG A 63 -7.27 15.91 -9.58
CA ARG A 63 -7.61 14.79 -10.46
C ARG A 63 -6.52 13.74 -10.34
N PHE A 64 -6.87 12.60 -9.77
CA PHE A 64 -5.97 11.49 -9.55
C PHE A 64 -6.35 10.30 -10.43
N ALA A 65 -5.33 9.57 -10.89
CA ALA A 65 -5.51 8.37 -11.69
C ALA A 65 -4.95 7.18 -10.93
N ALA A 66 -5.70 6.08 -10.84
CA ALA A 66 -5.28 4.87 -10.15
C ALA A 66 -5.36 3.65 -11.08
N CYS A 67 -4.22 2.98 -11.31
CA CYS A 67 -4.16 1.72 -12.03
C CYS A 67 -4.14 0.57 -11.01
N VAL A 68 -5.31 -0.08 -10.88
CA VAL A 68 -5.50 -1.23 -9.98
C VAL A 68 -5.96 -2.42 -10.81
N PRO A 69 -5.17 -3.50 -10.89
CA PRO A 69 -5.54 -4.67 -11.68
C PRO A 69 -6.95 -5.18 -11.35
N GLN A 70 -7.69 -5.55 -12.39
CA GLN A 70 -8.94 -6.27 -12.26
C GLN A 70 -8.66 -7.78 -12.30
N GLY A 71 -9.43 -8.55 -11.56
CA GLY A 71 -9.31 -10.00 -11.52
C GLY A 71 -10.04 -10.61 -10.33
N ASP A 72 -10.07 -11.94 -10.29
CA ASP A 72 -10.71 -12.73 -9.21
C ASP A 72 -10.00 -12.63 -7.85
N HIS A 73 -8.98 -11.79 -7.74
CA HIS A 73 -8.24 -11.58 -6.50
C HIS A 73 -9.03 -10.65 -5.57
N GLY A 74 -9.59 -11.20 -4.51
CA GLY A 74 -10.36 -10.46 -3.51
C GLY A 74 -9.63 -9.25 -2.92
N PHE A 75 -8.29 -9.27 -2.93
CA PHE A 75 -7.45 -8.17 -2.48
C PHE A 75 -7.57 -6.92 -3.39
N PHE A 76 -7.43 -7.07 -4.71
CA PHE A 76 -7.58 -5.93 -5.62
C PHE A 76 -9.00 -5.36 -5.62
N SER A 77 -10.00 -6.23 -5.43
CA SER A 77 -11.38 -5.80 -5.21
C SER A 77 -11.52 -4.95 -3.93
N SER A 78 -10.78 -5.27 -2.87
CA SER A 78 -10.75 -4.48 -1.63
C SER A 78 -10.06 -3.13 -1.83
N ILE A 79 -8.94 -3.08 -2.57
CA ILE A 79 -8.26 -1.82 -2.95
C ILE A 79 -9.20 -0.93 -3.78
N ARG A 80 -9.89 -1.48 -4.78
CA ARG A 80 -10.83 -0.71 -5.61
C ARG A 80 -11.98 -0.15 -4.78
N ARG A 81 -12.58 -0.94 -3.89
CA ARG A 81 -13.61 -0.45 -2.95
C ARG A 81 -13.09 0.66 -2.06
N ALA A 82 -11.86 0.53 -1.56
CA ALA A 82 -11.25 1.57 -0.74
C ALA A 82 -11.09 2.88 -1.53
N PHE A 83 -10.69 2.84 -2.80
CA PHE A 83 -10.62 4.03 -3.64
C PHE A 83 -12.00 4.67 -3.85
N LEU A 84 -13.04 3.88 -4.07
CA LEU A 84 -14.41 4.39 -4.22
C LEU A 84 -14.91 5.04 -2.94
N ALA A 85 -14.69 4.41 -1.79
CA ALA A 85 -15.07 4.95 -0.49
C ALA A 85 -14.31 6.26 -0.16
N GLU A 86 -13.01 6.31 -0.47
CA GLU A 86 -12.21 7.52 -0.28
C GLU A 86 -12.61 8.64 -1.24
N ALA A 87 -13.02 8.32 -2.49
CA ALA A 87 -13.54 9.32 -3.42
C ALA A 87 -14.81 9.98 -2.88
N GLU A 88 -15.72 9.21 -2.31
CA GLU A 88 -16.92 9.73 -1.64
C GLU A 88 -16.58 10.57 -0.40
N ALA A 89 -15.71 10.06 0.46
CA ALA A 89 -15.29 10.75 1.69
C ALA A 89 -14.59 12.09 1.39
N ARG A 90 -13.86 12.16 0.28
CA ARG A 90 -13.09 13.35 -0.15
C ARG A 90 -13.82 14.23 -1.17
N ALA A 91 -15.08 13.95 -1.50
CA ALA A 91 -15.85 14.76 -2.46
C ALA A 91 -15.88 16.26 -2.08
N GLY A 92 -16.00 16.56 -0.79
CA GLY A 92 -15.89 17.93 -0.26
C GLY A 92 -14.53 18.60 -0.45
N GLN A 93 -13.45 17.82 -0.64
CA GLN A 93 -12.10 18.31 -0.93
C GLN A 93 -11.85 18.47 -2.44
N ARG A 94 -12.85 18.23 -3.30
CA ARG A 94 -12.77 18.30 -4.76
C ARG A 94 -11.71 17.36 -5.35
N VAL A 95 -11.60 16.17 -4.79
CA VAL A 95 -10.77 15.08 -5.28
C VAL A 95 -11.61 14.21 -6.20
N THR A 96 -11.15 14.02 -7.43
CA THR A 96 -11.68 13.05 -8.39
C THR A 96 -10.67 11.94 -8.59
N ILE A 97 -11.11 10.69 -8.64
CA ILE A 97 -10.26 9.53 -8.81
C ILE A 97 -10.76 8.73 -10.02
N ASP A 98 -9.93 8.67 -11.06
CA ASP A 98 -10.18 7.85 -12.23
C ASP A 98 -9.55 6.47 -12.05
N LEU A 99 -10.37 5.40 -11.99
CA LEU A 99 -9.91 4.02 -11.78
C LEU A 99 -9.75 3.27 -13.10
N PHE A 100 -8.57 2.73 -13.36
CA PHE A 100 -8.22 1.94 -14.52
C PHE A 100 -7.96 0.47 -14.14
N ASP A 101 -8.39 -0.45 -14.97
CA ASP A 101 -8.37 -1.90 -14.71
C ASP A 101 -7.06 -2.57 -15.09
N SER A 102 -6.37 -1.98 -16.05
CA SER A 102 -5.15 -2.55 -16.59
C SER A 102 -4.17 -1.46 -17.02
N PRO A 103 -2.86 -1.77 -17.03
CA PRO A 103 -1.85 -0.84 -17.51
C PRO A 103 -2.10 -0.35 -18.95
N GLY A 104 -2.60 -1.21 -19.82
CA GLY A 104 -2.88 -0.85 -21.21
C GLY A 104 -4.06 0.13 -21.40
N ALA A 105 -5.01 0.12 -20.47
CA ALA A 105 -6.12 1.08 -20.43
C ALA A 105 -5.78 2.35 -19.63
N PHE A 106 -4.64 2.35 -18.93
CA PHE A 106 -4.23 3.45 -18.08
C PHE A 106 -3.64 4.59 -18.90
N LEU A 107 -4.50 5.48 -19.37
CA LEU A 107 -4.17 6.67 -20.17
C LEU A 107 -4.75 7.91 -19.49
N PRO A 108 -4.19 8.32 -18.34
CA PRO A 108 -4.73 9.48 -17.65
C PRO A 108 -4.37 10.77 -18.42
N ASP A 109 -5.39 11.50 -18.80
CA ASP A 109 -5.25 12.86 -19.33
C ASP A 109 -5.41 13.85 -18.17
N ASP A 110 -4.57 14.87 -18.13
CA ASP A 110 -4.64 15.98 -17.16
C ASP A 110 -4.74 15.51 -15.67
N CYS A 111 -3.98 14.49 -15.27
CA CYS A 111 -3.95 14.13 -13.85
C CYS A 111 -2.81 14.82 -13.10
N ASP A 112 -3.09 15.23 -11.86
CA ASP A 112 -2.10 15.85 -10.97
C ASP A 112 -1.10 14.84 -10.41
N CYS A 113 -1.50 13.59 -10.24
CA CYS A 113 -0.68 12.50 -9.75
C CYS A 113 -1.31 11.15 -10.10
N ALA A 114 -0.50 10.16 -10.37
CA ALA A 114 -0.92 8.79 -10.64
C ALA A 114 -0.49 7.84 -9.53
N VAL A 115 -1.32 6.84 -9.23
CA VAL A 115 -0.94 5.72 -8.36
C VAL A 115 -1.00 4.42 -9.13
N VAL A 116 0.02 3.58 -8.96
CA VAL A 116 0.12 2.28 -9.64
C VAL A 116 0.38 1.17 -8.63
N VAL A 117 -0.26 0.04 -8.82
CA VAL A 117 0.07 -1.21 -8.11
C VAL A 117 1.13 -1.94 -8.90
N GLY A 118 2.27 -2.24 -8.27
CA GLY A 118 3.47 -2.79 -8.93
C GLY A 118 3.35 -4.21 -9.48
N ALA A 119 2.15 -4.73 -9.68
CA ALA A 119 1.91 -6.04 -10.29
C ALA A 119 1.95 -5.96 -11.83
N GLY A 120 2.71 -6.84 -12.47
CA GLY A 120 2.78 -6.91 -13.94
C GLY A 120 3.61 -5.79 -14.57
N MET A 121 4.79 -5.51 -14.04
CA MET A 121 5.69 -4.43 -14.46
C MET A 121 5.97 -4.34 -15.95
N ASP A 122 6.10 -5.47 -16.65
CA ASP A 122 6.34 -5.46 -18.11
C ASP A 122 5.22 -4.75 -18.88
N ARG A 123 4.00 -4.85 -18.37
CA ARG A 123 2.83 -4.17 -18.94
C ARG A 123 2.72 -2.70 -18.53
N LEU A 124 3.34 -2.33 -17.39
CA LEU A 124 3.36 -0.95 -16.88
C LEU A 124 4.45 -0.09 -17.54
N ALA A 125 5.52 -0.68 -18.05
CA ALA A 125 6.67 0.05 -18.57
C ALA A 125 6.31 1.13 -19.61
N PRO A 126 5.46 0.89 -20.62
CA PRO A 126 5.06 1.93 -21.57
C PRO A 126 4.30 3.09 -20.91
N THR A 127 3.41 2.78 -19.98
CA THR A 127 2.65 3.78 -19.22
C THR A 127 3.55 4.60 -18.31
N MET A 128 4.49 3.98 -17.63
CA MET A 128 5.48 4.67 -16.79
C MET A 128 6.35 5.63 -17.61
N SER A 129 6.77 5.21 -18.81
CA SER A 129 7.53 6.06 -19.73
C SER A 129 6.73 7.28 -20.18
N ARG A 130 5.43 7.10 -20.46
CA ARG A 130 4.53 8.20 -20.82
C ARG A 130 4.32 9.17 -19.67
N LEU A 131 3.99 8.68 -18.47
CA LEU A 131 3.83 9.51 -17.27
C LEU A 131 5.08 10.34 -16.97
N ALA A 132 6.26 9.74 -17.16
CA ALA A 132 7.53 10.43 -17.00
C ALA A 132 7.73 11.53 -18.06
N ALA A 133 7.38 11.27 -19.33
CA ALA A 133 7.46 12.26 -20.43
C ALA A 133 6.51 13.44 -20.20
N GLU A 134 5.35 13.20 -19.63
CA GLU A 134 4.33 14.21 -19.30
C GLU A 134 4.59 14.87 -17.92
N ASN A 135 5.66 14.49 -17.20
CA ASN A 135 5.99 14.95 -15.85
C ASN A 135 4.90 14.67 -14.82
N VAL A 136 4.08 13.65 -15.02
CA VAL A 136 3.08 13.22 -14.06
C VAL A 136 3.76 12.44 -12.93
N PRO A 137 3.68 12.89 -11.67
CA PRO A 137 4.29 12.19 -10.56
C PRO A 137 3.56 10.87 -10.26
N VAL A 138 4.31 9.86 -9.82
CA VAL A 138 3.79 8.53 -9.55
C VAL A 138 4.00 8.12 -8.10
N VAL A 139 2.97 7.53 -7.50
CA VAL A 139 3.01 6.82 -6.21
C VAL A 139 2.91 5.32 -6.47
N ALA A 140 3.80 4.52 -5.89
CA ALA A 140 3.68 3.07 -5.88
C ALA A 140 2.81 2.62 -4.70
N LEU A 141 1.88 1.70 -4.93
CA LEU A 141 0.95 1.19 -3.93
C LEU A 141 1.07 -0.34 -3.84
N VAL A 142 1.03 -0.90 -2.64
CA VAL A 142 1.05 -2.34 -2.33
C VAL A 142 2.38 -3.01 -2.65
N SER A 143 2.80 -3.01 -3.90
CA SER A 143 4.10 -3.50 -4.38
C SER A 143 4.91 -2.34 -4.92
N ASP A 144 6.18 -2.28 -4.53
CA ASP A 144 7.09 -1.25 -5.00
C ASP A 144 7.45 -1.45 -6.48
N ILE A 145 7.72 -0.36 -7.16
CA ILE A 145 8.07 -0.35 -8.58
C ILE A 145 9.52 0.09 -8.80
N PRO A 146 10.23 -0.48 -9.75
CA PRO A 146 11.52 0.07 -10.19
C PRO A 146 11.31 1.38 -10.96
N GLY A 147 12.26 2.31 -10.83
CA GLY A 147 12.25 3.57 -11.56
C GLY A 147 11.73 4.75 -10.74
N PRO A 148 11.51 5.90 -11.39
CA PRO A 148 11.16 7.14 -10.70
C PRO A 148 9.75 7.05 -10.12
N ARG A 149 9.66 7.14 -8.80
CA ARG A 149 8.43 7.34 -8.05
C ARG A 149 8.63 8.39 -6.98
N ARG A 150 7.57 9.07 -6.59
CA ARG A 150 7.61 10.10 -5.54
C ARG A 150 7.43 9.51 -4.15
N ALA A 151 6.70 8.41 -4.04
CA ALA A 151 6.49 7.68 -2.80
C ALA A 151 6.16 6.20 -3.06
N TYR A 152 6.39 5.36 -2.06
CA TYR A 152 5.85 4.01 -1.94
C TYR A 152 4.97 3.96 -0.70
N ILE A 153 3.77 3.41 -0.86
CA ILE A 153 2.80 3.17 0.21
C ILE A 153 2.47 1.68 0.25
N GLY A 154 2.73 1.06 1.37
CA GLY A 154 2.53 -0.36 1.57
C GLY A 154 3.16 -0.83 2.88
N ILE A 155 3.13 -2.12 3.13
CA ILE A 155 3.81 -2.73 4.27
C ILE A 155 5.30 -2.96 3.99
N ASP A 156 6.09 -3.10 5.04
CA ASP A 156 7.43 -3.67 4.92
C ASP A 156 7.31 -5.19 4.76
N ASN A 157 7.58 -5.67 3.55
CA ASN A 157 7.40 -7.08 3.19
C ASN A 157 8.44 -8.00 3.85
N ILE A 158 9.66 -7.52 4.15
CA ILE A 158 10.65 -8.27 4.93
C ILE A 158 10.15 -8.46 6.36
N VAL A 159 9.64 -7.39 6.98
CA VAL A 159 9.03 -7.45 8.33
C VAL A 159 7.82 -8.39 8.34
N ALA A 160 6.96 -8.35 7.33
CA ALA A 160 5.84 -9.26 7.20
C ALA A 160 6.29 -10.73 7.13
N GLY A 161 7.35 -11.03 6.36
CA GLY A 161 7.97 -12.34 6.31
C GLY A 161 8.56 -12.79 7.64
N ARG A 162 9.29 -11.90 8.35
CA ARG A 162 9.79 -12.16 9.71
C ARG A 162 8.65 -12.44 10.69
N THR A 163 7.55 -11.72 10.55
CA THR A 163 6.34 -11.92 11.36
C THR A 163 5.75 -13.31 11.14
N ALA A 164 5.59 -13.73 9.87
CA ALA A 164 5.15 -15.09 9.54
C ALA A 164 6.09 -16.16 10.12
N GLY A 165 7.40 -15.97 9.98
CA GLY A 165 8.40 -16.86 10.58
C GLY A 165 8.29 -16.92 12.10
N ARG A 166 8.03 -15.79 12.76
CA ARG A 166 7.81 -15.76 14.22
C ARG A 166 6.54 -16.51 14.63
N LEU A 167 5.46 -16.39 13.89
CA LEU A 167 4.22 -17.14 14.13
C LEU A 167 4.46 -18.64 14.01
N HIS A 168 5.15 -19.09 12.95
CA HIS A 168 5.54 -20.49 12.82
C HIS A 168 6.43 -20.97 13.97
N ARG A 169 7.42 -20.19 14.41
CA ARG A 169 8.24 -20.55 15.57
C ARG A 169 7.43 -20.70 16.85
N ILE A 170 6.41 -19.87 17.05
CA ILE A 170 5.52 -19.96 18.21
C ILE A 170 4.67 -21.25 18.13
N ALA A 171 4.08 -21.52 16.96
CA ALA A 171 3.25 -22.71 16.75
C ALA A 171 4.03 -24.03 16.90
N HIS A 172 5.31 -24.02 16.51
CA HIS A 172 6.18 -25.21 16.56
C HIS A 172 7.09 -25.23 17.80
N ARG A 173 6.75 -24.53 18.89
CA ARG A 173 7.58 -24.48 20.10
C ARG A 173 7.88 -25.91 20.60
N GLY A 174 9.15 -26.26 20.66
CA GLY A 174 9.63 -27.58 21.09
C GLY A 174 9.58 -28.70 20.05
N ARG A 175 9.24 -28.38 18.78
CA ARG A 175 9.24 -29.31 17.65
C ARG A 175 10.04 -28.73 16.48
N ALA A 176 10.56 -29.59 15.62
CA ALA A 176 11.19 -29.15 14.37
C ALA A 176 10.11 -28.57 13.44
N ALA A 177 10.26 -27.31 13.06
CA ALA A 177 9.42 -26.70 12.04
C ALA A 177 9.89 -27.15 10.65
N ARG A 178 8.96 -27.53 9.79
CA ARG A 178 9.18 -27.79 8.35
C ARG A 178 8.12 -26.98 7.59
N VAL A 179 8.46 -25.72 7.31
CA VAL A 179 7.52 -24.77 6.72
C VAL A 179 7.73 -24.71 5.21
N LEU A 180 6.68 -24.95 4.46
CA LEU A 180 6.65 -24.82 3.00
C LEU A 180 6.16 -23.44 2.61
N PRO A 181 7.02 -22.58 2.00
CA PRO A 181 6.58 -21.32 1.42
C PRO A 181 5.88 -21.59 0.07
N VAL A 182 4.75 -20.94 -0.14
CA VAL A 182 4.02 -20.98 -1.41
C VAL A 182 3.95 -19.56 -1.98
N LEU A 183 4.58 -19.36 -3.13
CA LEU A 183 4.67 -18.08 -3.82
C LEU A 183 3.58 -17.96 -4.89
N GLY A 184 3.03 -16.77 -5.08
CA GLY A 184 2.31 -16.45 -6.30
C GLY A 184 3.29 -16.43 -7.49
N SER A 185 4.22 -15.48 -7.48
CA SER A 185 5.28 -15.37 -8.48
C SER A 185 6.60 -14.98 -7.84
N ALA A 186 7.68 -15.61 -8.24
CA ALA A 186 9.03 -15.25 -7.80
C ALA A 186 9.52 -13.92 -8.40
N ALA A 187 8.88 -13.42 -9.46
CA ALA A 187 9.20 -12.14 -10.08
C ALA A 187 8.65 -10.94 -9.31
N LEU A 188 7.73 -11.13 -8.37
CA LEU A 188 7.17 -10.07 -7.56
C LEU A 188 8.08 -9.77 -6.36
N ARG A 189 8.49 -8.51 -6.24
CA ARG A 189 9.41 -8.07 -5.19
C ARG A 189 8.85 -8.29 -3.79
N ASP A 190 7.58 -8.01 -3.56
CA ASP A 190 6.91 -8.25 -2.29
C ASP A 190 6.92 -9.74 -1.88
N HIS A 191 6.83 -10.68 -2.85
CA HIS A 191 6.95 -12.10 -2.57
C HIS A 191 8.37 -12.51 -2.21
N SER A 192 9.39 -12.00 -2.93
CA SER A 192 10.80 -12.28 -2.63
C SER A 192 11.23 -11.68 -1.28
N ASP A 193 10.77 -10.47 -0.96
CA ASP A 193 11.04 -9.82 0.32
C ASP A 193 10.40 -10.59 1.49
N ARG A 194 9.16 -11.08 1.35
CA ARG A 194 8.51 -11.94 2.36
C ARG A 194 9.23 -13.26 2.54
N LEU A 195 9.67 -13.88 1.42
CA LEU A 195 10.46 -15.11 1.47
C LEU A 195 11.78 -14.89 2.20
N ALA A 196 12.49 -13.80 1.93
CA ALA A 196 13.71 -13.44 2.63
C ALA A 196 13.46 -13.27 4.14
N GLY A 197 12.41 -12.53 4.52
CA GLY A 197 12.06 -12.31 5.93
C GLY A 197 11.74 -13.58 6.71
N VAL A 198 11.00 -14.51 6.11
CA VAL A 198 10.70 -15.81 6.76
C VAL A 198 11.95 -16.69 6.85
N ALA A 199 12.82 -16.67 5.83
CA ALA A 199 14.07 -17.40 5.82
C ALA A 199 15.03 -16.93 6.94
N GLU A 200 15.16 -15.62 7.13
CA GLU A 200 15.95 -15.04 8.24
C GLU A 200 15.46 -15.54 9.62
N THR A 201 14.15 -15.72 9.78
CA THR A 201 13.56 -16.08 11.06
C THR A 201 13.62 -17.58 11.35
N LEU A 202 13.34 -18.42 10.34
CA LEU A 202 13.30 -19.88 10.53
C LEU A 202 14.66 -20.54 10.37
N GLY A 203 15.54 -19.94 9.61
CA GLY A 203 16.87 -20.49 9.30
C GLY A 203 16.82 -21.70 8.36
N PRO A 204 17.99 -22.26 8.00
CA PRO A 204 18.11 -23.26 6.92
C PRO A 204 17.44 -24.61 7.23
N GLY A 205 17.15 -24.93 8.48
CA GLY A 205 16.52 -26.22 8.84
C GLY A 205 14.98 -26.15 8.92
N GLY A 206 14.41 -24.95 9.02
CA GLY A 206 12.98 -24.76 9.27
C GLY A 206 12.17 -24.41 8.03
N LEU A 207 12.82 -23.98 6.94
CA LEU A 207 12.18 -23.55 5.71
C LEU A 207 12.53 -24.50 4.55
N LEU A 208 11.49 -24.97 3.87
CA LEU A 208 11.63 -25.82 2.68
C LEU A 208 11.81 -24.96 1.40
N PRO A 209 12.26 -25.56 0.30
CA PRO A 209 12.28 -24.86 -0.98
C PRO A 209 10.87 -24.37 -1.36
N PRO A 210 10.72 -23.15 -1.88
CA PRO A 210 9.43 -22.59 -2.20
C PRO A 210 8.75 -23.24 -3.41
N VAL A 211 7.42 -23.30 -3.40
CA VAL A 211 6.60 -23.71 -4.55
C VAL A 211 5.96 -22.47 -5.17
N ALA A 212 6.15 -22.26 -6.48
CA ALA A 212 5.53 -21.17 -7.23
C ALA A 212 4.25 -21.63 -7.92
N VAL A 213 3.12 -20.99 -7.59
CA VAL A 213 1.78 -21.35 -8.09
C VAL A 213 1.21 -20.32 -9.06
N GLU A 214 1.92 -19.25 -9.34
CA GLU A 214 1.56 -18.16 -10.28
C GLU A 214 0.14 -17.63 -10.05
N ASP A 215 -0.20 -17.44 -8.77
CA ASP A 215 -1.48 -16.94 -8.29
C ASP A 215 -2.71 -17.77 -8.76
N SER A 216 -2.47 -18.99 -9.26
CA SER A 216 -3.50 -19.90 -9.75
C SER A 216 -4.00 -20.84 -8.65
N ALA A 217 -5.32 -20.85 -8.43
CA ALA A 217 -5.96 -21.76 -7.49
C ALA A 217 -5.83 -23.24 -7.91
N GLU A 218 -5.79 -23.52 -9.22
CA GLU A 218 -5.59 -24.86 -9.76
C GLU A 218 -4.16 -25.34 -9.49
N ARG A 219 -3.15 -24.53 -9.85
CA ARG A 219 -1.74 -24.84 -9.57
C ARG A 219 -1.46 -24.96 -8.07
N MET A 220 -2.09 -24.11 -7.25
CA MET A 220 -2.02 -24.22 -5.77
C MET A 220 -2.50 -25.62 -5.33
N ARG A 221 -3.67 -26.05 -5.81
CA ARG A 221 -4.23 -27.38 -5.46
C ARG A 221 -3.32 -28.51 -5.88
N ASP A 222 -2.81 -28.44 -7.11
CA ASP A 222 -2.00 -29.51 -7.66
C ASP A 222 -0.61 -29.58 -7.03
N LEU A 223 0.12 -28.47 -7.02
CA LEU A 223 1.51 -28.46 -6.56
C LEU A 223 1.62 -28.58 -5.04
N LEU A 224 0.81 -27.85 -4.28
CA LEU A 224 0.76 -27.99 -2.83
C LEU A 224 0.24 -29.37 -2.44
N GLY A 225 -0.78 -29.88 -3.13
CA GLY A 225 -1.31 -31.23 -2.88
C GLY A 225 -0.28 -32.32 -3.14
N ARG A 226 0.57 -32.18 -4.16
CA ARG A 226 1.72 -33.10 -4.38
C ARG A 226 2.74 -32.96 -3.26
N ALA A 227 3.18 -31.75 -2.95
CA ALA A 227 4.18 -31.53 -1.91
C ALA A 227 3.76 -32.12 -0.56
N LEU A 228 2.50 -31.99 -0.18
CA LEU A 228 1.97 -32.58 1.06
C LEU A 228 1.87 -34.11 1.06
N ARG A 229 1.67 -34.74 -0.13
CA ARG A 229 1.72 -36.20 -0.25
C ARG A 229 3.14 -36.75 -0.25
N ASP A 230 4.06 -36.04 -0.93
CA ASP A 230 5.45 -36.46 -1.09
C ASP A 230 6.26 -36.26 0.20
N ASP A 231 5.91 -35.25 1.01
CA ASP A 231 6.52 -34.99 2.30
C ASP A 231 5.45 -34.80 3.40
N PRO A 232 5.01 -35.92 4.03
CA PRO A 232 4.06 -35.86 5.15
C PRO A 232 4.62 -35.16 6.41
N GLN A 233 5.90 -34.82 6.45
CA GLN A 233 6.53 -34.12 7.57
C GLN A 233 6.41 -32.59 7.45
N ILE A 234 5.75 -32.05 6.43
CA ILE A 234 5.43 -30.63 6.35
C ILE A 234 4.48 -30.28 7.49
N THR A 235 4.97 -29.45 8.41
CA THR A 235 4.23 -29.04 9.62
C THR A 235 3.67 -27.62 9.53
N GLY A 236 4.13 -26.83 8.55
CA GLY A 236 3.68 -25.45 8.34
C GLY A 236 3.59 -25.08 6.86
N ILE A 237 2.68 -24.19 6.53
CA ILE A 237 2.53 -23.58 5.21
C ILE A 237 2.55 -22.06 5.38
N TYR A 238 3.41 -21.37 4.62
CA TYR A 238 3.37 -19.94 4.49
C TYR A 238 2.93 -19.55 3.08
N SER A 239 1.66 -19.18 2.92
CA SER A 239 1.12 -18.71 1.65
C SER A 239 1.43 -17.22 1.46
N ILE A 240 2.43 -16.95 0.64
CA ILE A 240 3.02 -15.63 0.42
C ILE A 240 2.21 -14.80 -0.58
N GLY A 241 1.60 -15.44 -1.57
CA GLY A 241 0.87 -14.81 -2.65
C GLY A 241 -0.59 -15.20 -2.73
N ALA A 242 -1.17 -15.07 -3.92
CA ALA A 242 -2.54 -15.43 -4.21
C ALA A 242 -2.70 -16.96 -4.55
N GLY A 243 -3.88 -17.35 -5.02
CA GLY A 243 -4.20 -18.77 -5.28
C GLY A 243 -4.79 -19.49 -4.07
N ASN A 244 -5.03 -18.79 -2.97
CA ASN A 244 -5.50 -19.34 -1.68
C ASN A 244 -6.82 -20.11 -1.77
N ARG A 245 -7.67 -19.86 -2.79
CA ARG A 245 -8.87 -20.68 -3.07
C ARG A 245 -8.52 -22.16 -3.33
N GLY A 246 -7.32 -22.46 -3.83
CA GLY A 246 -6.84 -23.83 -4.03
C GLY A 246 -6.32 -24.49 -2.76
N LEU A 247 -5.78 -23.70 -1.81
CA LEU A 247 -5.27 -24.18 -0.53
C LEU A 247 -6.39 -24.62 0.41
N ILE A 248 -7.49 -23.88 0.51
CA ILE A 248 -8.58 -24.11 1.47
C ILE A 248 -9.18 -25.53 1.35
N PRO A 249 -9.52 -26.05 0.15
CA PRO A 249 -10.02 -27.41 0.02
C PRO A 249 -9.03 -28.50 0.47
N LEU A 250 -7.72 -28.27 0.26
CA LEU A 250 -6.69 -29.21 0.74
C LEU A 250 -6.66 -29.26 2.27
N MET A 251 -6.72 -28.11 2.93
CA MET A 251 -6.75 -28.07 4.40
C MET A 251 -8.00 -28.76 4.96
N ARG A 252 -9.15 -28.55 4.32
CA ARG A 252 -10.40 -29.24 4.70
C ARG A 252 -10.27 -30.75 4.56
N GLY A 253 -9.63 -31.24 3.49
CA GLY A 253 -9.41 -32.69 3.27
C GLY A 253 -8.46 -33.32 4.27
N LEU A 254 -7.52 -32.56 4.85
CA LEU A 254 -6.58 -33.06 5.86
C LEU A 254 -7.16 -33.04 7.29
N GLY A 255 -8.20 -32.26 7.54
CA GLY A 255 -8.87 -32.19 8.84
C GLY A 255 -7.88 -31.75 9.95
N SER A 256 -7.90 -32.49 11.06
CA SER A 256 -7.03 -32.24 12.23
C SER A 256 -5.53 -32.48 11.96
N ASN A 257 -5.18 -33.17 10.88
CA ASN A 257 -3.78 -33.43 10.52
C ASN A 257 -3.18 -32.34 9.60
N ARG A 258 -3.91 -31.26 9.36
CA ARG A 258 -3.40 -30.16 8.52
C ARG A 258 -2.20 -29.45 9.14
N PRO A 259 -1.25 -28.96 8.32
CA PRO A 259 -0.18 -28.07 8.78
C PRO A 259 -0.73 -26.78 9.37
N PHE A 260 0.07 -26.09 10.20
CA PHE A 260 -0.19 -24.72 10.63
C PHE A 260 -0.05 -23.76 9.43
N VAL A 261 -1.07 -22.95 9.17
CA VAL A 261 -1.16 -22.10 7.97
C VAL A 261 -1.13 -20.64 8.31
N VAL A 262 -0.13 -19.92 7.80
CA VAL A 262 -0.07 -18.46 7.77
C VAL A 262 -0.25 -18.02 6.31
N MET A 263 -1.17 -17.07 6.07
CA MET A 263 -1.33 -16.50 4.74
C MET A 263 -1.47 -14.97 4.78
N HIS A 264 -1.41 -14.36 3.62
CA HIS A 264 -1.67 -12.93 3.46
C HIS A 264 -3.10 -12.66 3.00
N GLU A 265 -3.57 -11.45 3.34
CA GLU A 265 -4.79 -10.80 2.86
C GLU A 265 -6.09 -11.35 3.46
N LEU A 266 -6.75 -10.48 4.23
CA LEU A 266 -8.09 -10.77 4.77
C LEU A 266 -9.15 -10.53 3.67
N THR A 267 -9.41 -11.58 2.92
CA THR A 267 -10.47 -11.65 1.89
C THR A 267 -11.68 -12.37 2.44
N PRO A 268 -12.86 -12.33 1.78
CA PRO A 268 -14.00 -13.15 2.21
C PRO A 268 -13.67 -14.65 2.35
N HIS A 269 -12.80 -15.18 1.48
CA HIS A 269 -12.40 -16.59 1.51
C HIS A 269 -11.46 -16.92 2.67
N SER A 270 -10.45 -16.08 2.93
CA SER A 270 -9.55 -16.31 4.07
C SER A 270 -10.25 -16.05 5.41
N ARG A 271 -11.19 -15.10 5.46
CA ARG A 271 -12.06 -14.90 6.63
C ARG A 271 -12.88 -16.17 6.95
N ALA A 272 -13.60 -16.69 5.96
CA ALA A 272 -14.36 -17.93 6.13
C ALA A 272 -13.47 -19.11 6.53
N ALA A 273 -12.27 -19.20 5.93
CA ALA A 273 -11.31 -20.25 6.28
C ALA A 273 -10.77 -20.13 7.71
N LEU A 274 -10.57 -18.90 8.25
CA LEU A 274 -10.26 -18.68 9.66
C LEU A 274 -11.43 -19.12 10.57
N GLN A 275 -12.66 -18.72 10.21
CA GLN A 275 -13.87 -19.07 10.96
C GLN A 275 -14.10 -20.58 11.04
N ASP A 276 -13.80 -21.29 9.95
CA ASP A 276 -13.90 -22.75 9.83
C ASP A 276 -12.68 -23.52 10.38
N ASP A 277 -11.71 -22.83 11.00
CA ASP A 277 -10.44 -23.42 11.50
C ASP A 277 -9.64 -24.16 10.41
N LEU A 278 -9.74 -23.75 9.15
CA LEU A 278 -8.97 -24.31 8.02
C LEU A 278 -7.60 -23.68 7.85
N ILE A 279 -7.42 -22.47 8.37
CA ILE A 279 -6.16 -21.73 8.44
C ILE A 279 -6.03 -21.11 9.84
N ASP A 280 -4.84 -20.71 10.22
CA ASP A 280 -4.59 -20.28 11.59
C ASP A 280 -4.38 -18.77 11.71
N VAL A 281 -3.72 -18.15 10.73
CA VAL A 281 -3.39 -16.72 10.78
C VAL A 281 -3.46 -16.08 9.41
N VAL A 282 -4.00 -14.86 9.38
CA VAL A 282 -3.92 -13.96 8.22
C VAL A 282 -3.13 -12.70 8.59
N ILE A 283 -2.12 -12.38 7.80
CA ILE A 283 -1.40 -11.11 7.84
C ILE A 283 -2.03 -10.19 6.79
N ASP A 284 -2.68 -9.11 7.23
CA ASP A 284 -3.39 -8.19 6.33
C ASP A 284 -2.66 -6.88 6.15
N LYS A 285 -2.66 -6.38 4.93
CA LYS A 285 -2.00 -5.13 4.52
C LYS A 285 -2.82 -3.89 4.86
N LYS A 286 -4.08 -4.03 5.28
CA LYS A 286 -5.02 -2.94 5.55
C LYS A 286 -5.28 -2.08 4.31
N PRO A 287 -5.92 -2.58 3.28
CA PRO A 287 -6.10 -1.90 2.00
C PRO A 287 -6.76 -0.52 2.12
N ALA A 288 -7.65 -0.30 3.08
CA ALA A 288 -8.25 1.01 3.30
C ALA A 288 -7.21 2.05 3.81
N GLU A 289 -6.33 1.65 4.73
CA GLU A 289 -5.27 2.52 5.25
C GLU A 289 -4.19 2.78 4.18
N GLU A 290 -3.86 1.77 3.36
CA GLU A 290 -2.95 1.94 2.22
C GLU A 290 -3.50 2.97 1.23
N VAL A 291 -4.77 2.87 0.84
CA VAL A 291 -5.40 3.79 -0.12
C VAL A 291 -5.54 5.20 0.45
N ALA A 292 -5.99 5.36 1.70
CA ALA A 292 -6.09 6.66 2.35
C ALA A 292 -4.73 7.37 2.38
N SER A 293 -3.67 6.64 2.79
CA SER A 293 -2.30 7.15 2.84
C SER A 293 -1.74 7.49 1.45
N ALA A 294 -2.09 6.70 0.42
CA ALA A 294 -1.69 6.99 -0.95
C ALA A 294 -2.33 8.29 -1.46
N LEU A 295 -3.61 8.50 -1.19
CA LEU A 295 -4.30 9.74 -1.58
C LEU A 295 -3.78 10.96 -0.84
N ASP A 296 -3.40 10.83 0.43
CA ASP A 296 -2.75 11.90 1.18
C ASP A 296 -1.38 12.25 0.59
N ALA A 297 -0.59 11.23 0.23
CA ALA A 297 0.69 11.43 -0.46
C ALA A 297 0.51 12.08 -1.84
N MET A 298 -0.47 11.63 -2.63
CA MET A 298 -0.79 12.20 -3.95
C MET A 298 -1.20 13.67 -3.82
N LYS A 299 -2.00 13.99 -2.81
CA LYS A 299 -2.42 15.36 -2.54
C LYS A 299 -1.24 16.25 -2.15
N ALA A 300 -0.36 15.79 -1.26
CA ALA A 300 0.85 16.50 -0.88
C ALA A 300 1.76 16.77 -2.10
N ILE A 301 1.96 15.75 -2.96
CA ILE A 301 2.72 15.89 -4.21
C ILE A 301 2.08 16.92 -5.14
N ALA A 302 0.77 16.87 -5.35
CA ALA A 302 0.03 17.80 -6.18
C ALA A 302 0.11 19.24 -5.64
N ASP A 303 0.25 19.42 -4.32
CA ASP A 303 0.44 20.70 -3.66
C ASP A 303 1.91 21.18 -3.69
N GLY A 304 2.81 20.40 -4.29
CA GLY A 304 4.25 20.70 -4.38
C GLY A 304 5.02 20.41 -3.10
N GLU A 305 4.43 19.62 -2.20
CA GLU A 305 5.05 19.17 -0.96
C GLU A 305 5.78 17.84 -1.14
N THR A 306 6.71 17.53 -0.23
CA THR A 306 7.31 16.20 -0.15
C THR A 306 6.39 15.31 0.68
N PRO A 307 5.88 14.20 0.12
CA PRO A 307 5.02 13.31 0.89
C PRO A 307 5.79 12.69 2.05
N ALA A 308 5.15 12.54 3.19
CA ALA A 308 5.70 11.77 4.29
C ALA A 308 5.86 10.29 3.84
N GLY A 309 7.01 9.69 4.12
CA GLY A 309 7.18 8.25 3.95
C GLY A 309 6.23 7.52 4.93
N VAL A 310 5.32 6.72 4.40
CA VAL A 310 4.37 5.95 5.21
C VAL A 310 4.62 4.47 5.01
N THR A 311 5.01 3.79 6.09
CA THR A 311 5.05 2.33 6.13
C THR A 311 3.85 1.86 6.96
N ILE A 312 2.96 1.11 6.32
CA ILE A 312 1.78 0.56 6.97
C ILE A 312 2.20 -0.62 7.86
N THR A 313 1.78 -0.61 9.12
CA THR A 313 1.95 -1.78 9.99
C THR A 313 0.86 -2.80 9.67
N PRO A 314 1.20 -4.03 9.22
CA PRO A 314 0.21 -5.04 8.90
C PRO A 314 -0.59 -5.44 10.14
N ALA A 315 -1.86 -5.78 9.94
CA ALA A 315 -2.67 -6.41 10.98
C ALA A 315 -2.47 -7.92 10.98
N ILE A 316 -2.61 -8.54 12.16
CA ILE A 316 -2.58 -9.99 12.32
C ILE A 316 -3.95 -10.43 12.80
N PHE A 317 -4.58 -11.29 12.02
CA PHE A 317 -5.91 -11.83 12.33
C PHE A 317 -5.85 -13.31 12.64
N PHE A 318 -6.42 -13.64 13.76
CA PHE A 318 -6.85 -14.97 14.17
C PHE A 318 -8.38 -15.02 14.08
N LYS A 319 -8.97 -16.17 14.26
CA LYS A 319 -10.43 -16.34 14.30
C LYS A 319 -11.10 -15.41 15.30
N GLU A 320 -10.48 -15.21 16.47
CA GLU A 320 -11.04 -14.50 17.62
C GLU A 320 -11.04 -12.97 17.46
N ASN A 321 -10.16 -12.42 16.62
CA ASN A 321 -10.02 -10.96 16.47
C ASN A 321 -10.40 -10.45 15.07
N LEU A 322 -11.21 -11.22 14.35
CA LEU A 322 -11.72 -10.78 13.05
C LEU A 322 -12.53 -9.48 13.20
N PRO A 323 -12.31 -8.48 12.34
CA PRO A 323 -13.15 -7.29 12.32
C PRO A 323 -14.59 -7.66 11.97
N GLY A 324 -15.56 -6.84 12.36
CA GLY A 324 -16.96 -7.00 11.93
C GLY A 324 -17.07 -7.13 10.41
N ASP A 325 -18.15 -7.73 9.93
CA ASP A 325 -18.36 -7.82 8.49
C ASP A 325 -18.43 -6.40 7.90
N PRO A 326 -17.71 -6.13 6.80
CA PRO A 326 -17.86 -4.85 6.13
C PRO A 326 -19.31 -4.70 5.66
N ALA A 327 -19.93 -3.59 6.07
CA ALA A 327 -21.29 -3.23 5.70
C ALA A 327 -21.45 -3.05 4.18
#